data_f04df2038df3eb777db71564d59d899d
#
_entry.id   f04df2038df3eb777db71564d59d899d
#
_cell.length_a   1.000
_cell.length_b   1.000
_cell.length_c   1.000
_cell.angle_alpha   90.00
_cell.angle_beta   90.00
_cell.angle_gamma   90.00
#
_symmetry.space_group_name_H-M   'P 1'
#
loop_
_entity.id
_entity.type
_entity.pdbx_description
1 polymer ?
#
loop_
_entity_poly.entity_id
_entity_poly.type
_entity_poly.pdbx_seq_one_letter_code
_entity_poly.pdbx_strand_id
1 'polypeptide(L)'
;MKLLIVLPMLLLVLSGSAGKTAYRTSCANQLDAAWRELDLAKAEGFAGTVSYSKAVSLLTAAKTQQQFEGYKGCTAKSERARFYIRESRAGR
;
A
#
# COMPACT_ATOMS: atom_id res chain seq x y z
N MET A 1 -10.38 -37.92 -20.45
CA MET A 1 -9.34 -38.06 -19.42
C MET A 1 -8.27 -36.96 -19.46
N LYS A 2 -7.74 -36.58 -20.62
CA LYS A 2 -6.73 -35.51 -20.72
C LYS A 2 -7.26 -34.15 -20.30
N LEU A 3 -8.52 -33.84 -20.55
CA LEU A 3 -9.17 -32.59 -20.18
C LEU A 3 -9.31 -32.42 -18.66
N LEU A 4 -9.48 -33.53 -17.92
CA LEU A 4 -9.60 -33.51 -16.46
C LEU A 4 -8.28 -33.21 -15.74
N ILE A 5 -7.14 -33.52 -16.40
CA ILE A 5 -5.80 -33.30 -15.84
C ILE A 5 -5.36 -31.86 -16.05
N VAL A 6 -5.80 -31.20 -17.11
CA VAL A 6 -5.46 -29.80 -17.44
C VAL A 6 -6.23 -28.79 -16.57
N LEU A 7 -7.47 -29.12 -16.22
CA LEU A 7 -8.33 -28.22 -15.42
C LEU A 7 -7.74 -27.86 -14.05
N PRO A 8 -7.21 -28.80 -13.24
CA PRO A 8 -6.60 -28.44 -11.96
C PRO A 8 -5.38 -27.54 -12.07
N MET A 9 -4.58 -27.69 -13.13
CA MET A 9 -3.41 -26.85 -13.37
C MET A 9 -3.81 -25.40 -13.69
N LEU A 10 -4.85 -25.24 -14.49
CA LEU A 10 -5.41 -23.90 -14.80
C LEU A 10 -5.93 -23.19 -13.54
N LEU A 11 -6.59 -23.92 -12.65
CA LEU A 11 -7.09 -23.37 -11.38
C LEU A 11 -5.95 -22.91 -10.48
N LEU A 12 -4.83 -23.62 -10.42
CA LEU A 12 -3.66 -23.24 -9.64
C LEU A 12 -3.03 -21.96 -10.16
N VAL A 13 -2.93 -21.77 -11.47
CA VAL A 13 -2.42 -20.55 -12.10
C VAL A 13 -3.33 -19.37 -11.79
N LEU A 14 -4.63 -19.56 -11.88
CA LEU A 14 -5.62 -18.51 -11.56
C LEU A 14 -5.56 -18.09 -10.09
N SER A 15 -5.35 -19.06 -9.18
CA SER A 15 -5.22 -18.77 -7.75
C SER A 15 -3.99 -17.90 -7.46
N GLY A 16 -2.85 -18.17 -8.11
CA GLY A 16 -1.64 -17.36 -7.99
C GLY A 16 -1.83 -15.95 -8.51
N SER A 17 -2.50 -15.79 -9.65
CA SER A 17 -2.83 -14.48 -10.24
C SER A 17 -3.78 -13.70 -9.36
N ALA A 18 -4.78 -14.34 -8.76
CA ALA A 18 -5.74 -13.71 -7.87
C ALA A 18 -5.05 -13.14 -6.61
N GLY A 19 -4.09 -13.88 -6.00
CA GLY A 19 -3.33 -13.42 -4.85
C GLY A 19 -2.51 -12.18 -5.15
N LYS A 20 -1.79 -12.15 -6.28
CA LYS A 20 -1.00 -10.99 -6.72
C LYS A 20 -1.90 -9.78 -6.99
N THR A 21 -3.06 -10.00 -7.62
CA THR A 21 -4.03 -8.94 -7.90
C THR A 21 -4.59 -8.33 -6.61
N ALA A 22 -4.82 -9.15 -5.58
CA ALA A 22 -5.32 -8.66 -4.30
C ALA A 22 -4.34 -7.67 -3.64
N TYR A 23 -3.05 -7.97 -3.60
CA TYR A 23 -2.04 -7.06 -3.08
C TYR A 23 -1.89 -5.81 -3.93
N ARG A 24 -2.03 -5.93 -5.23
CA ARG A 24 -1.98 -4.79 -6.15
C ARG A 24 -3.08 -3.78 -5.83
N THR A 25 -4.30 -4.24 -5.65
CA THR A 25 -5.45 -3.41 -5.30
C THR A 25 -5.26 -2.79 -3.92
N SER A 26 -4.85 -3.57 -2.94
CA SER A 26 -4.58 -3.10 -1.58
C SER A 26 -3.51 -2.02 -1.56
N CYS A 27 -2.41 -2.20 -2.30
CA CYS A 27 -1.34 -1.20 -2.44
C CYS A 27 -1.91 0.12 -2.98
N ALA A 28 -2.65 0.08 -4.08
CA ALA A 28 -3.23 1.28 -4.70
C ALA A 28 -4.19 2.00 -3.75
N ASN A 29 -5.05 1.25 -3.06
CA ASN A 29 -6.03 1.82 -2.14
C ASN A 29 -5.37 2.43 -0.90
N GLN A 30 -4.39 1.76 -0.32
CA GLN A 30 -3.67 2.25 0.86
C GLN A 30 -2.83 3.49 0.53
N LEU A 31 -2.15 3.50 -0.62
CA LEU A 31 -1.40 4.66 -1.07
C LEU A 31 -2.31 5.88 -1.27
N ASP A 32 -3.42 5.68 -1.97
CA ASP A 32 -4.36 6.76 -2.25
C ASP A 32 -4.93 7.34 -0.96
N ALA A 33 -5.38 6.49 -0.04
CA ALA A 33 -5.89 6.92 1.26
C ALA A 33 -4.81 7.67 2.06
N ALA A 34 -3.59 7.15 2.08
CA ALA A 34 -2.48 7.74 2.84
C ALA A 34 -2.11 9.13 2.30
N TRP A 35 -2.04 9.30 0.99
CA TRP A 35 -1.73 10.61 0.40
C TRP A 35 -2.82 11.64 0.70
N ARG A 36 -4.09 11.25 0.67
CA ARG A 36 -5.20 12.15 1.04
C ARG A 36 -5.11 12.56 2.51
N GLU A 37 -4.85 11.60 3.40
CA GLU A 37 -4.69 11.87 4.83
C GLU A 37 -3.48 12.77 5.11
N LEU A 38 -2.39 12.58 4.37
CA LEU A 38 -1.19 13.42 4.47
C LEU A 38 -1.49 14.86 4.09
N ASP A 39 -2.23 15.05 3.00
CA ASP A 39 -2.64 16.38 2.54
C ASP A 39 -3.51 17.09 3.59
N LEU A 40 -4.39 16.34 4.25
CA LEU A 40 -5.20 16.89 5.35
C LEU A 40 -4.31 17.31 6.52
N ALA A 41 -3.36 16.50 6.92
CA ALA A 41 -2.41 16.82 8.00
C ALA A 41 -1.63 18.10 7.67
N LYS A 42 -1.20 18.24 6.42
CA LYS A 42 -0.50 19.44 5.96
C LYS A 42 -1.40 20.68 6.03
N ALA A 43 -2.64 20.56 5.55
CA ALA A 43 -3.62 21.63 5.58
C ALA A 43 -3.95 22.06 7.02
N GLU A 44 -3.91 21.13 7.96
CA GLU A 44 -4.14 21.39 9.38
C GLU A 44 -2.91 21.98 10.09
N GLY A 45 -1.78 22.10 9.42
CA GLY A 45 -0.57 22.72 9.95
C GLY A 45 0.44 21.75 10.56
N PHE A 46 0.32 20.45 10.31
CA PHE A 46 1.16 19.44 10.94
C PHE A 46 2.36 18.97 10.08
N ALA A 47 2.64 19.68 8.97
CA ALA A 47 3.76 19.29 8.09
C ALA A 47 5.14 19.38 8.75
N GLY A 48 5.28 20.12 9.83
CA GLY A 48 6.54 20.27 10.57
C GLY A 48 6.78 19.20 11.63
N THR A 49 5.86 18.27 11.83
CA THR A 49 6.04 17.23 12.85
C THR A 49 7.01 16.14 12.39
N VAL A 50 7.65 15.46 13.35
CA VAL A 50 8.54 14.33 13.05
C VAL A 50 7.78 13.20 12.37
N SER A 51 6.58 12.90 12.86
CA SER A 51 5.75 11.83 12.29
C SER A 51 5.32 12.12 10.84
N TYR A 52 5.09 13.39 10.49
CA TYR A 52 4.80 13.77 9.12
C TYR A 52 5.96 13.39 8.18
N SER A 53 7.19 13.72 8.58
CA SER A 53 8.39 13.38 7.80
C SER A 53 8.55 11.86 7.64
N LYS A 54 8.28 11.09 8.70
CA LYS A 54 8.31 9.62 8.63
C LYS A 54 7.27 9.09 7.65
N ALA A 55 6.07 9.66 7.66
CA ALA A 55 5.01 9.27 6.74
C ALA A 55 5.41 9.54 5.28
N VAL A 56 5.98 10.71 4.98
CA VAL A 56 6.44 11.05 3.64
C VAL A 56 7.48 10.04 3.15
N SER A 57 8.46 9.70 3.99
CA SER A 57 9.49 8.71 3.65
C SER A 57 8.89 7.34 3.33
N LEU A 58 7.94 6.89 4.14
CA LEU A 58 7.26 5.61 3.93
C LEU A 58 6.43 5.60 2.66
N LEU A 59 5.73 6.69 2.35
CA LEU A 59 4.92 6.79 1.14
C LEU A 59 5.77 6.83 -0.12
N THR A 60 6.90 7.52 -0.07
CA THR A 60 7.87 7.52 -1.17
C THR A 60 8.40 6.11 -1.43
N ALA A 61 8.78 5.39 -0.38
CA ALA A 61 9.24 4.01 -0.49
C ALA A 61 8.12 3.07 -0.98
N ALA A 62 6.90 3.25 -0.51
CA ALA A 62 5.75 2.48 -0.95
C ALA A 62 5.48 2.68 -2.45
N LYS A 63 5.55 3.92 -2.92
CA LYS A 63 5.38 4.25 -4.33
C LYS A 63 6.44 3.59 -5.19
N THR A 64 7.68 3.59 -4.74
CA THR A 64 8.78 2.91 -5.42
C THR A 64 8.52 1.41 -5.52
N GLN A 65 8.07 0.79 -4.43
CA GLN A 65 7.73 -0.63 -4.44
C GLN A 65 6.57 -0.93 -5.37
N GLN A 66 5.58 -0.07 -5.45
CA GLN A 66 4.47 -0.20 -6.41
C GLN A 66 4.99 -0.25 -7.85
N GLN A 67 5.92 0.62 -8.19
CA GLN A 67 6.50 0.69 -9.54
C GLN A 67 7.26 -0.59 -9.92
N PHE A 68 7.83 -1.29 -8.95
CA PHE A 68 8.55 -2.55 -9.13
C PHE A 68 7.71 -3.78 -8.78
N GLU A 69 6.39 -3.62 -8.74
CA GLU A 69 5.44 -4.70 -8.44
C GLU A 69 5.61 -5.31 -7.04
N GLY A 70 6.26 -4.60 -6.13
CA GLY A 70 6.37 -4.99 -4.72
C GLY A 70 5.11 -4.65 -3.94
N TYR A 71 3.97 -5.17 -4.34
CA TYR A 71 2.66 -4.76 -3.84
C TYR A 71 2.44 -5.05 -2.36
N LYS A 72 2.97 -6.17 -1.87
CA LYS A 72 2.87 -6.50 -0.44
C LYS A 72 3.62 -5.50 0.42
N GLY A 73 4.84 -5.15 0.03
CA GLY A 73 5.64 -4.14 0.71
C GLY A 73 5.04 -2.75 0.60
N CYS A 74 4.50 -2.40 -0.57
CA CYS A 74 3.76 -1.16 -0.78
C CYS A 74 2.58 -1.06 0.19
N THR A 75 1.77 -2.10 0.31
CA THR A 75 0.64 -2.15 1.23
C THR A 75 1.09 -1.94 2.67
N ALA A 76 2.10 -2.68 3.12
CA ALA A 76 2.61 -2.60 4.49
C ALA A 76 3.15 -1.20 4.82
N LYS A 77 3.93 -0.61 3.92
CA LYS A 77 4.50 0.73 4.12
C LYS A 77 3.43 1.82 4.11
N SER A 78 2.44 1.69 3.25
CA SER A 78 1.32 2.64 3.20
C SER A 78 0.48 2.60 4.47
N GLU A 79 0.21 1.42 5.00
CA GLU A 79 -0.50 1.26 6.28
C GLU A 79 0.29 1.89 7.42
N ARG A 80 1.60 1.67 7.45
CA ARG A 80 2.47 2.24 8.47
C ARG A 80 2.54 3.76 8.34
N ALA A 81 2.57 4.28 7.12
CA ALA A 81 2.52 5.72 6.88
C ALA A 81 1.24 6.33 7.46
N ARG A 82 0.10 5.68 7.31
CA ARG A 82 -1.18 6.16 7.85
C ARG A 82 -1.14 6.25 9.37
N PHE A 83 -0.46 5.33 10.03
CA PHE A 83 -0.22 5.42 11.48
C PHE A 83 0.53 6.72 11.82
N TYR A 84 1.62 7.01 11.12
CA TYR A 84 2.41 8.23 11.38
C TYR A 84 1.65 9.50 11.02
N ILE A 85 0.78 9.46 10.03
CA ILE A 85 -0.08 10.60 9.71
C ILE A 85 -1.01 10.90 10.88
N ARG A 86 -1.61 9.88 11.48
CA ARG A 86 -2.43 10.06 12.68
C ARG A 86 -1.61 10.64 13.85
N GLU A 87 -0.39 10.16 14.03
CA GLU A 87 0.52 10.70 15.05
C GLU A 87 0.84 12.18 14.77
N SER A 88 1.09 12.55 13.51
CA SER A 88 1.36 13.94 13.14
C SER A 88 0.17 14.84 13.46
N ARG A 89 -1.05 14.37 13.21
CA ARG A 89 -2.27 15.13 13.49
C ARG A 89 -2.55 15.26 14.99
N ALA A 90 -1.89 14.45 15.81
CA ALA A 90 -1.86 14.62 17.27
C ALA A 90 -0.72 15.54 17.72
N GLY A 91 0.01 16.16 16.79
CA GLY A 91 1.10 17.08 17.10
C GLY A 91 2.44 16.39 17.38
N ARG A 92 2.57 15.13 17.04
CA ARG A 92 3.78 14.34 17.29
C ARG A 92 4.57 14.21 15.99
#